data_6fa68b8c29e7074db286a58adf0ed94c
#
_entry.id   6fa68b8c29e7074db286a58adf0ed94c
#
_cell.length_a   1.000
_cell.length_b   1.000
_cell.length_c   1.000
_cell.angle_alpha   90.00
_cell.angle_beta   90.00
_cell.angle_gamma   90.00
#
_symmetry.space_group_name_H-M   'P 1'
#
loop_
_entity.id
_entity.type
_entity.pdbx_description
1 polymer ?
#
loop_
_entity_poly.entity_id
_entity_poly.type
_entity_poly.pdbx_seq_one_letter_code
_entity_poly.pdbx_strand_id
1 'polypeptide(L)'
;MWVGWIEFDILLGDVQSLKEKRSIIRPLLAELKRRFDVSVAEVGDHDQYRRSQLGAGLVAADRAHLVEVLTAVERFVAARPELELLSARQRELHSED
;
A
#
# COMPACT_ATOMS: atom_id res chain seq x y z
N MET A 1 -10.59 6.41 -18.92
CA MET A 1 -10.41 6.21 -17.48
C MET A 1 -9.05 5.57 -17.22
N TRP A 2 -8.35 6.05 -16.23
CA TRP A 2 -7.10 5.47 -15.80
C TRP A 2 -7.32 4.62 -14.55
N VAL A 3 -6.65 3.48 -14.48
CA VAL A 3 -6.59 2.64 -13.29
C VAL A 3 -5.14 2.49 -12.89
N GLY A 4 -4.85 2.64 -11.62
CA GLY A 4 -3.49 2.48 -11.14
C GLY A 4 -3.44 1.83 -9.79
N TRP A 5 -2.30 1.20 -9.50
CA TRP A 5 -2.06 0.58 -8.20
C TRP A 5 -0.59 0.60 -7.86
N ILE A 6 -0.33 0.40 -6.59
CA ILE A 6 1.02 0.26 -6.07
C ILE A 6 1.03 -0.93 -5.12
N GLU A 7 2.08 -1.75 -5.24
CA GLU A 7 2.31 -2.88 -4.37
C GLU A 7 3.58 -2.65 -3.57
N PHE A 8 3.50 -2.91 -2.27
CA PHE A 8 4.63 -2.73 -1.36
C PHE A 8 5.03 -4.07 -0.76
N ASP A 9 6.34 -4.34 -0.74
CA ASP A 9 6.92 -5.35 0.13
C ASP A 9 7.46 -4.64 1.36
N ILE A 10 7.00 -5.04 2.55
CA ILE A 10 7.42 -4.39 3.79
C ILE A 10 7.97 -5.40 4.78
N LEU A 11 8.91 -4.93 5.58
CA LEU A 11 9.47 -5.66 6.70
C LEU A 11 9.01 -4.98 7.98
N LEU A 12 8.37 -5.74 8.85
CA LEU A 12 7.98 -5.26 10.18
C LEU A 12 9.12 -5.49 11.15
N GLY A 13 9.18 -4.68 12.21
CA GLY A 13 10.23 -4.78 13.20
C GLY A 13 10.11 -6.04 14.05
N ASP A 14 10.15 -5.88 15.37
CA ASP A 14 10.15 -7.01 16.30
C ASP A 14 8.73 -7.52 16.55
N VAL A 15 8.14 -8.15 15.52
CA VAL A 15 6.79 -8.72 15.56
C VAL A 15 6.90 -10.23 15.70
N GLN A 16 6.21 -10.81 16.68
CA GLN A 16 6.34 -12.20 17.04
C GLN A 16 5.07 -13.03 16.87
N SER A 17 4.00 -12.44 16.34
CA SER A 17 2.75 -13.14 16.10
C SER A 17 1.93 -12.48 15.01
N LEU A 18 0.99 -13.21 14.43
CA LEU A 18 0.04 -12.64 13.47
C LEU A 18 -0.86 -11.59 14.14
N LYS A 19 -1.15 -11.75 15.42
CA LYS A 19 -1.93 -10.75 16.16
C LYS A 19 -1.21 -9.42 16.25
N GLU A 20 0.09 -9.43 16.56
CA GLU A 20 0.91 -8.22 16.58
C GLU A 20 1.00 -7.59 15.21
N LYS A 21 1.20 -8.42 14.18
CA LYS A 21 1.23 -7.95 12.79
C LYS A 21 -0.05 -7.20 12.44
N ARG A 22 -1.21 -7.77 12.76
CA ARG A 22 -2.50 -7.13 12.47
C ARG A 22 -2.68 -5.81 13.20
N SER A 23 -2.12 -5.69 14.39
CA SER A 23 -2.19 -4.44 15.16
C SER A 23 -1.44 -3.29 14.49
N ILE A 24 -0.50 -3.60 13.61
CA ILE A 24 0.25 -2.62 12.82
C ILE A 24 -0.39 -2.42 11.44
N ILE A 25 -0.71 -3.50 10.75
CA ILE A 25 -1.17 -3.46 9.35
C ILE A 25 -2.58 -2.89 9.23
N ARG A 26 -3.53 -3.29 10.09
CA ARG A 26 -4.91 -2.83 9.98
C ARG A 26 -5.06 -1.32 10.14
N PRO A 27 -4.44 -0.68 11.14
CA PRO A 27 -4.50 0.79 11.24
C PRO A 27 -3.84 1.48 10.05
N LEU A 28 -2.75 0.93 9.53
CA LEU A 28 -2.07 1.48 8.36
C LEU A 28 -2.98 1.47 7.14
N LEU A 29 -3.61 0.33 6.86
CA LEU A 29 -4.53 0.21 5.73
C LEU A 29 -5.73 1.15 5.89
N ALA A 30 -6.30 1.24 7.10
CA ALA A 30 -7.42 2.13 7.38
C ALA A 30 -7.04 3.60 7.15
N GLU A 31 -5.84 3.98 7.56
CA GLU A 31 -5.37 5.35 7.38
C GLU A 31 -5.10 5.68 5.92
N LEU A 32 -4.53 4.76 5.15
CA LEU A 32 -4.34 4.93 3.72
C LEU A 32 -5.68 5.14 3.00
N LYS A 33 -6.67 4.32 3.32
CA LYS A 33 -7.99 4.41 2.73
C LYS A 33 -8.65 5.75 3.06
N ARG A 34 -8.60 6.16 4.30
CA ARG A 34 -9.21 7.43 4.77
C ARG A 34 -8.50 8.63 4.17
N ARG A 35 -7.18 8.60 4.13
CA ARG A 35 -6.36 9.77 3.78
C ARG A 35 -6.28 10.00 2.28
N PHE A 36 -6.19 8.93 1.49
CA PHE A 36 -5.95 9.02 0.06
C PHE A 36 -7.13 8.57 -0.80
N ASP A 37 -8.21 8.11 -0.17
CA ASP A 37 -9.41 7.63 -0.89
C ASP A 37 -9.06 6.54 -1.91
N VAL A 38 -8.28 5.55 -1.48
CA VAL A 38 -7.85 4.42 -2.30
C VAL A 38 -8.44 3.13 -1.74
N SER A 39 -8.55 2.12 -2.59
CA SER A 39 -8.82 0.75 -2.15
C SER A 39 -7.52 0.14 -1.67
N VAL A 40 -7.54 -0.56 -0.54
CA VAL A 40 -6.35 -1.13 0.07
C VAL A 40 -6.59 -2.55 0.54
N ALA A 41 -5.51 -3.34 0.53
CA ALA A 41 -5.56 -4.71 1.06
C ALA A 41 -4.15 -5.19 1.38
N GLU A 42 -4.06 -6.17 2.29
CA GLU A 42 -2.88 -7.02 2.36
C GLU A 42 -3.00 -8.06 1.25
N VAL A 43 -2.03 -8.12 0.33
CA VAL A 43 -2.13 -8.91 -0.89
C VAL A 43 -1.16 -10.10 -0.92
N GLY A 44 -0.31 -10.26 0.09
CA GLY A 44 0.61 -11.38 0.16
C GLY A 44 1.26 -11.50 1.54
N ASP A 45 1.97 -12.62 1.75
CA ASP A 45 2.71 -12.90 2.98
C ASP A 45 1.82 -12.96 4.23
N HIS A 46 0.56 -13.39 4.07
CA HIS A 46 -0.42 -13.37 5.16
C HIS A 46 0.01 -14.18 6.38
N ASP A 47 0.74 -15.27 6.19
CA ASP A 47 1.16 -16.17 7.26
C ASP A 47 2.52 -15.83 7.87
N GLN A 48 3.17 -14.78 7.39
CA GLN A 48 4.46 -14.34 7.93
C GLN A 48 4.28 -13.21 8.91
N TYR A 49 5.01 -13.27 10.03
CA TYR A 49 4.88 -12.26 11.09
C TYR A 49 5.55 -10.95 10.73
N ARG A 50 6.74 -11.03 10.13
CA ARG A 50 7.60 -9.86 9.91
C ARG A 50 7.59 -9.35 8.48
N ARG A 51 6.84 -9.99 7.60
CA ARG A 51 6.72 -9.60 6.18
C ARG A 51 5.26 -9.40 5.83
N SER A 52 5.01 -8.45 4.97
CA SER A 52 3.70 -8.25 4.38
C SER A 52 3.82 -7.66 2.99
N GLN A 53 2.84 -7.96 2.15
CA GLN A 53 2.66 -7.29 0.87
C GLN A 53 1.34 -6.53 0.93
N LEU A 54 1.40 -5.23 0.69
CA LEU A 54 0.24 -4.35 0.70
C LEU A 54 -0.04 -3.86 -0.70
N GLY A 55 -1.31 -3.66 -1.01
CA GLY A 55 -1.72 -3.06 -2.28
C GLY A 55 -2.65 -1.89 -2.04
N ALA A 56 -2.51 -0.86 -2.88
CA ALA A 56 -3.40 0.28 -2.92
C ALA A 56 -3.70 0.64 -4.37
N GLY A 57 -4.97 0.92 -4.68
CA GLY A 57 -5.35 1.22 -6.05
C GLY A 57 -6.48 2.23 -6.14
N LEU A 58 -6.60 2.86 -7.31
CA LEU A 58 -7.65 3.84 -7.55
C LEU A 58 -7.94 3.96 -9.05
N VAL A 59 -9.09 4.55 -9.36
CA VAL A 59 -9.43 5.00 -10.70
C VAL A 59 -9.36 6.52 -10.75
N ALA A 60 -8.98 7.09 -11.90
CA ALA A 60 -8.89 8.53 -12.09
C ALA A 60 -9.27 8.91 -13.50
N ALA A 61 -9.75 10.15 -13.67
CA ALA A 61 -10.08 10.68 -14.98
C ALA A 61 -8.82 11.03 -15.78
N ASP A 62 -7.73 11.44 -15.12
CA ASP A 62 -6.49 11.77 -15.79
C ASP A 62 -5.28 11.10 -15.12
N ARG A 63 -4.24 10.91 -15.92
CA ARG A 63 -3.04 10.22 -15.49
C ARG A 63 -2.24 11.01 -14.44
N ALA A 64 -2.20 12.33 -14.58
CA ALA A 64 -1.41 13.16 -13.65
C ALA A 64 -1.92 13.00 -12.22
N HIS A 65 -3.23 13.03 -12.02
CA HIS A 65 -3.83 12.82 -10.71
C HIS A 65 -3.55 11.41 -10.17
N LEU A 66 -3.67 10.39 -11.03
CA LEU A 66 -3.36 9.02 -10.65
C LEU A 66 -1.94 8.90 -10.10
N VAL A 67 -0.96 9.40 -10.85
CA VAL A 67 0.45 9.34 -10.45
C VAL A 67 0.70 10.13 -9.17
N GLU A 68 0.08 11.29 -9.04
CA GLU A 68 0.19 12.12 -7.83
C GLU A 68 -0.28 11.36 -6.58
N VAL A 69 -1.44 10.71 -6.67
CA VAL A 69 -1.98 9.94 -5.53
C VAL A 69 -1.08 8.76 -5.19
N LEU A 70 -0.68 7.96 -6.19
CA LEU A 70 0.17 6.79 -5.95
C LEU A 70 1.53 7.19 -5.37
N THR A 71 2.10 8.29 -5.83
CA THR A 71 3.36 8.80 -5.29
C THR A 71 3.20 9.24 -3.83
N ALA A 72 2.09 9.90 -3.51
CA ALA A 72 1.81 10.32 -2.14
C ALA A 72 1.61 9.11 -1.21
N VAL A 73 0.93 8.07 -1.68
CA VAL A 73 0.76 6.82 -0.94
C VAL A 73 2.12 6.18 -0.65
N GLU A 74 2.99 6.10 -1.65
CA GLU A 74 4.33 5.54 -1.47
C GLU A 74 5.14 6.31 -0.42
N ARG A 75 5.13 7.64 -0.48
CA ARG A 75 5.83 8.49 0.50
C ARG A 75 5.30 8.28 1.91
N PHE A 76 3.99 8.15 2.04
CA PHE A 76 3.36 7.93 3.33
C PHE A 76 3.81 6.60 3.94
N VAL A 77 3.81 5.52 3.16
CA VAL A 77 4.24 4.20 3.63
C VAL A 77 5.74 4.21 3.95
N ALA A 78 6.56 4.80 3.08
CA ALA A 78 8.01 4.86 3.28
C ALA A 78 8.41 5.63 4.55
N ALA A 79 7.58 6.56 5.00
CA ALA A 79 7.86 7.38 6.19
C ALA A 79 7.42 6.72 7.51
N ARG A 80 6.77 5.56 7.46
CA ARG A 80 6.26 4.91 8.69
C ARG A 80 7.42 4.32 9.50
N PRO A 81 7.57 4.71 10.78
CA PRO A 81 8.69 4.21 11.59
C PRO A 81 8.54 2.75 12.01
N GLU A 82 7.32 2.20 12.02
CA GLU A 82 7.06 0.82 12.46
C GLU A 82 7.39 -0.22 11.41
N LEU A 83 7.78 0.19 10.20
CA LEU A 83 8.10 -0.74 9.13
C LEU A 83 9.27 -0.24 8.29
N GLU A 84 9.86 -1.15 7.50
CA GLU A 84 10.84 -0.84 6.48
C GLU A 84 10.24 -1.19 5.11
N LEU A 85 10.26 -0.23 4.19
CA LEU A 85 9.79 -0.44 2.83
C LEU A 85 10.91 -1.11 2.02
N LEU A 86 10.70 -2.37 1.63
CA LEU A 86 11.68 -3.15 0.89
C LEU A 86 11.59 -2.90 -0.62
N SER A 87 10.37 -2.77 -1.13
CA SER A 87 10.16 -2.43 -2.54
C SER A 87 8.77 -1.81 -2.73
N ALA A 88 8.65 -1.01 -3.78
CA ALA A 88 7.39 -0.42 -4.20
C ALA A 88 7.30 -0.48 -5.72
N ARG A 89 6.17 -0.98 -6.23
CA ARG A 89 5.96 -1.16 -7.66
C ARG A 89 4.65 -0.48 -8.06
N GLN A 90 4.75 0.57 -8.87
CA GLN A 90 3.58 1.24 -9.44
C GLN A 90 3.27 0.68 -10.83
N ARG A 91 1.98 0.51 -11.11
CA ARG A 91 1.47 0.12 -12.42
C ARG A 91 0.27 0.98 -12.77
N GLU A 92 0.06 1.19 -14.05
CA GLU A 92 -1.09 1.93 -14.54
C GLU A 92 -1.61 1.34 -15.84
N LEU A 93 -2.90 1.53 -16.08
CA LEU A 93 -3.58 1.01 -17.26
C LEU A 93 -4.67 2.00 -17.67
N HIS A 94 -4.76 2.28 -18.97
CA HIS A 94 -5.85 3.07 -19.51
C HIS A 94 -6.95 2.15 -20.03
N SER A 95 -8.21 2.53 -19.80
CA SER A 95 -9.36 1.68 -20.12
C SER A 95 -9.53 1.40 -21.61
N GLU A 96 -8.86 2.15 -22.48
CA GLU A 96 -8.90 1.95 -23.92
C GLU A 96 -7.68 1.21 -24.47
N ASP A 97 -6.79 0.78 -23.62
CA ASP A 97 -5.59 0.02 -24.01
C ASP A 97 -5.91 -1.44 -24.30
#